data_b9ca4b783fdb64ad6f6a8db7fc5429cf
#
_entry.id   b9ca4b783fdb64ad6f6a8db7fc5429cf
#
_cell.length_a   1.000
_cell.length_b   1.000
_cell.length_c   1.000
_cell.angle_alpha   90.00
_cell.angle_beta   90.00
_cell.angle_gamma   90.00
#
_symmetry.space_group_name_H-M   'P 1'
#
loop_
_entity.id
_entity.type
_entity.pdbx_description
1 polymer ?
#
loop_
_entity_poly.entity_id
_entity_poly.type
_entity_poly.pdbx_seq_one_letter_code
_entity_poly.pdbx_strand_id
1 'polypeptide(L)'
;PTGFTGLSVLLLIVFGLKGAFFPLWFWLPDTYHTFPVSIAALFSGLLTKIGVYAVLRTFPLVFAAGEARDVVLPLLAISAGFTMFLGVLGAVSQNQVRRILAIHVISQVGYMVFGLSLMTVAGLAGALYYMVQHMVVKSSLFLCCGVMEQHAGTDDLDGIGGLARRHRWLATAFLVAALSLVGLPPLSGFFGKLVLIREGWSVHWWLSALALATGALTLLSMLKIWTLGFWRTEPAPSGADRRPNVRAKSLRGAHAGIGILVATAVFIGLAAEPIYDIAFHAGQQLIDPTAYIEAVNPLRIAAAANGSASG
;
A
#
# COMPACT_ATOMS: atom_id res chain seq x y z
N PRO A 1 -34.45 4.30 4.27
CA PRO A 1 -33.43 4.45 3.22
C PRO A 1 -32.34 5.45 3.65
N THR A 2 -32.71 6.66 4.08
CA THR A 2 -31.76 7.72 4.49
C THR A 2 -30.84 7.34 5.65
N GLY A 3 -31.33 6.57 6.63
CA GLY A 3 -30.51 6.07 7.75
C GLY A 3 -29.42 5.09 7.33
N PHE A 4 -29.70 4.22 6.35
CA PHE A 4 -28.75 3.23 5.84
C PHE A 4 -27.63 3.89 5.00
N THR A 5 -27.99 4.89 4.20
CA THR A 5 -27.02 5.71 3.46
C THR A 5 -26.13 6.52 4.43
N GLY A 6 -26.71 7.10 5.47
CA GLY A 6 -25.95 7.80 6.52
C GLY A 6 -24.95 6.87 7.24
N LEU A 7 -25.36 5.63 7.55
CA LEU A 7 -24.48 4.61 8.14
C LEU A 7 -23.32 4.25 7.21
N SER A 8 -23.57 4.09 5.91
CA SER A 8 -22.53 3.76 4.93
C SER A 8 -21.46 4.86 4.84
N VAL A 9 -21.87 6.13 4.82
CA VAL A 9 -20.94 7.27 4.83
C VAL A 9 -20.17 7.34 6.15
N LEU A 10 -20.82 7.11 7.29
CA LEU A 10 -20.14 7.09 8.58
C LEU A 10 -19.07 5.99 8.65
N LEU A 11 -19.39 4.78 8.20
CA LEU A 11 -18.41 3.68 8.12
C LEU A 11 -17.27 3.99 7.15
N LEU A 12 -17.56 4.65 6.02
CA LEU A 12 -16.54 5.12 5.10
C LEU A 12 -15.58 6.13 5.77
N ILE A 13 -16.09 7.04 6.58
CA ILE A 13 -15.28 7.99 7.35
C ILE A 13 -14.40 7.24 8.36
N VAL A 14 -14.96 6.33 9.15
CA VAL A 14 -14.23 5.59 10.19
C VAL A 14 -13.11 4.72 9.56
N PHE A 15 -13.43 3.93 8.55
CA PHE A 15 -12.45 3.08 7.89
C PHE A 15 -11.50 3.88 7.00
N GLY A 16 -11.97 4.97 6.41
CA GLY A 16 -11.17 5.91 5.63
C GLY A 16 -10.13 6.63 6.48
N LEU A 17 -10.48 7.02 7.71
CA LEU A 17 -9.53 7.56 8.68
C LEU A 17 -8.44 6.53 8.99
N LYS A 18 -8.81 5.27 9.26
CA LYS A 18 -7.87 4.17 9.53
C LYS A 18 -7.03 3.82 8.30
N GLY A 19 -7.62 3.85 7.10
CA GLY A 19 -6.96 3.59 5.83
C GLY A 19 -6.14 4.76 5.28
N ALA A 20 -6.28 5.95 5.87
CA ALA A 20 -5.70 7.21 5.40
C ALA A 20 -6.18 7.60 3.98
N PHE A 21 -7.50 7.60 3.77
CA PHE A 21 -8.12 8.09 2.53
C PHE A 21 -8.25 9.62 2.56
N PHE A 22 -8.30 10.23 1.37
CA PHE A 22 -8.62 11.66 1.28
C PHE A 22 -10.04 11.95 1.84
N PRO A 23 -10.21 12.97 2.63
CA PRO A 23 -9.25 13.95 3.18
C PRO A 23 -8.62 13.55 4.53
N LEU A 24 -8.77 12.31 4.99
CA LEU A 24 -8.54 11.86 6.37
C LEU A 24 -7.11 11.38 6.65
N TRP A 25 -6.15 11.61 5.77
CA TRP A 25 -4.76 11.09 5.88
C TRP A 25 -3.80 11.91 6.74
N PHE A 26 -4.21 13.09 7.23
CA PHE A 26 -3.33 14.10 7.86
C PHE A 26 -2.45 13.56 9.00
N TRP A 27 -2.90 12.52 9.69
CA TRP A 27 -2.19 11.93 10.82
C TRP A 27 -0.98 11.05 10.41
N LEU A 28 -0.98 10.51 9.19
CA LEU A 28 -0.05 9.45 8.78
C LEU A 28 1.39 9.95 8.54
N PRO A 29 1.64 11.06 7.82
CA PRO A 29 3.00 11.50 7.53
C PRO A 29 3.80 11.79 8.78
N ASP A 30 3.21 12.48 9.75
CA ASP A 30 3.88 12.88 10.97
C ASP A 30 4.07 11.71 11.95
N THR A 31 3.16 10.73 11.91
CA THR A 31 3.26 9.52 12.74
C THR A 31 4.36 8.58 12.26
N TYR A 32 4.40 8.26 10.97
CA TYR A 32 5.33 7.24 10.45
C TYR A 32 6.78 7.68 10.40
N HIS A 33 7.01 8.97 10.30
CA HIS A 33 8.36 9.52 10.29
C HIS A 33 9.00 9.54 11.69
N THR A 34 8.21 9.61 12.77
CA THR A 34 8.71 9.68 14.14
C THR A 34 8.99 8.32 14.78
N PHE A 35 8.37 7.25 14.31
CA PHE A 35 8.55 5.91 14.89
C PHE A 35 9.94 5.32 14.63
N PRO A 36 10.45 4.44 15.53
CA PRO A 36 11.58 3.57 15.19
C PRO A 36 11.33 2.83 13.88
N VAL A 37 12.38 2.68 13.05
CA VAL A 37 12.26 2.15 11.69
C VAL A 37 11.56 0.79 11.60
N SER A 38 11.84 -0.11 12.55
CA SER A 38 11.19 -1.43 12.58
C SER A 38 9.69 -1.35 12.81
N ILE A 39 9.24 -0.42 13.67
CA ILE A 39 7.82 -0.16 13.92
C ILE A 39 7.19 0.53 12.70
N ALA A 40 7.87 1.51 12.11
CA ALA A 40 7.41 2.18 10.90
C ALA A 40 7.27 1.20 9.72
N ALA A 41 8.21 0.25 9.57
CA ALA A 41 8.14 -0.81 8.56
C ALA A 41 6.90 -1.70 8.76
N LEU A 42 6.64 -2.15 9.98
CA LEU A 42 5.47 -2.97 10.32
C LEU A 42 4.16 -2.19 10.08
N PHE A 43 4.08 -0.96 10.57
CA PHE A 43 2.86 -0.14 10.44
C PHE A 43 2.59 0.27 9.00
N SER A 44 3.61 0.60 8.22
CA SER A 44 3.44 0.91 6.80
C SER A 44 2.96 -0.31 6.00
N GLY A 45 3.37 -1.50 6.39
CA GLY A 45 2.89 -2.75 5.82
C GLY A 45 1.44 -3.06 6.19
N LEU A 46 1.03 -2.93 7.45
CA LEU A 46 -0.21 -3.51 7.98
C LEU A 46 -1.28 -2.47 8.36
N LEU A 47 -0.92 -1.38 9.04
CA LEU A 47 -1.87 -0.55 9.76
C LEU A 47 -2.97 0.05 8.85
N THR A 48 -2.58 0.70 7.76
CA THR A 48 -3.54 1.30 6.82
C THR A 48 -4.34 0.24 6.05
N LYS A 49 -3.75 -0.95 5.83
CA LYS A 49 -4.41 -2.05 5.10
C LYS A 49 -5.55 -2.67 5.87
N ILE A 50 -5.54 -2.59 7.19
CA ILE A 50 -6.70 -2.98 8.02
C ILE A 50 -7.91 -2.10 7.66
N GLY A 51 -7.72 -0.77 7.52
CA GLY A 51 -8.80 0.12 7.10
C GLY A 51 -9.28 -0.15 5.67
N VAL A 52 -8.34 -0.36 4.73
CA VAL A 52 -8.65 -0.74 3.34
C VAL A 52 -9.40 -2.06 3.29
N TYR A 53 -8.92 -3.08 4.02
CA TYR A 53 -9.56 -4.40 4.07
C TYR A 53 -10.96 -4.32 4.66
N ALA A 54 -11.16 -3.53 5.72
CA ALA A 54 -12.47 -3.34 6.32
C ALA A 54 -13.47 -2.79 5.29
N VAL A 55 -13.08 -1.79 4.49
CA VAL A 55 -13.94 -1.27 3.41
C VAL A 55 -14.15 -2.31 2.33
N LEU A 56 -13.09 -3.00 1.86
CA LEU A 56 -13.19 -4.07 0.86
C LEU A 56 -14.13 -5.20 1.29
N ARG A 57 -14.18 -5.51 2.59
CA ARG A 57 -15.03 -6.59 3.12
C ARG A 57 -16.46 -6.15 3.37
N THR A 58 -16.67 -4.95 3.92
CA THR A 58 -18.01 -4.52 4.36
C THR A 58 -18.83 -3.91 3.25
N PHE A 59 -18.21 -3.16 2.33
CA PHE A 59 -18.98 -2.40 1.34
C PHE A 59 -19.63 -3.27 0.27
N PRO A 60 -18.97 -4.27 -0.33
CA PRO A 60 -19.62 -5.20 -1.22
C PRO A 60 -20.71 -6.03 -0.51
N LEU A 61 -20.48 -6.43 0.75
CA LEU A 61 -21.41 -7.24 1.52
C LEU A 61 -22.69 -6.49 1.91
N VAL A 62 -22.56 -5.24 2.36
CA VAL A 62 -23.66 -4.53 3.02
C VAL A 62 -24.26 -3.45 2.12
N PHE A 63 -23.45 -2.81 1.27
CA PHE A 63 -23.84 -1.63 0.49
C PHE A 63 -23.75 -1.85 -1.03
N ALA A 64 -23.86 -3.11 -1.48
CA ALA A 64 -23.74 -3.46 -2.90
C ALA A 64 -24.91 -3.00 -3.76
N ALA A 65 -26.05 -2.64 -3.15
CA ALA A 65 -27.28 -2.28 -3.87
C ALA A 65 -27.98 -1.07 -3.24
N GLY A 66 -28.87 -0.44 -4.02
CA GLY A 66 -29.73 0.66 -3.59
C GLY A 66 -29.02 2.00 -3.45
N GLU A 67 -29.72 2.97 -2.86
CA GLU A 67 -29.27 4.36 -2.71
C GLU A 67 -27.89 4.51 -2.04
N ALA A 68 -27.54 3.63 -1.12
CA ALA A 68 -26.23 3.66 -0.46
C ALA A 68 -25.07 3.43 -1.45
N ARG A 69 -25.25 2.50 -2.40
CA ARG A 69 -24.27 2.25 -3.47
C ARG A 69 -24.06 3.48 -4.34
N ASP A 70 -25.13 4.14 -4.75
CA ASP A 70 -25.10 5.28 -5.67
C ASP A 70 -24.40 6.51 -5.04
N VAL A 71 -24.37 6.61 -3.73
CA VAL A 71 -23.64 7.63 -2.99
C VAL A 71 -22.19 7.22 -2.72
N VAL A 72 -21.98 5.99 -2.29
CA VAL A 72 -20.65 5.53 -1.82
C VAL A 72 -19.66 5.31 -2.95
N LEU A 73 -20.08 4.75 -4.09
CA LEU A 73 -19.14 4.49 -5.20
C LEU A 73 -18.51 5.77 -5.78
N PRO A 74 -19.26 6.84 -6.05
CA PRO A 74 -18.67 8.12 -6.45
C PRO A 74 -17.75 8.72 -5.38
N LEU A 75 -18.12 8.64 -4.09
CA LEU A 75 -17.25 9.10 -3.00
C LEU A 75 -15.93 8.32 -2.94
N LEU A 76 -15.96 7.00 -3.11
CA LEU A 76 -14.79 6.17 -3.18
C LEU A 76 -13.93 6.52 -4.40
N ALA A 77 -14.52 6.70 -5.58
CA ALA A 77 -13.82 7.07 -6.80
C ALA A 77 -13.10 8.43 -6.66
N ILE A 78 -13.80 9.44 -6.16
CA ILE A 78 -13.23 10.78 -5.92
C ILE A 78 -12.13 10.70 -4.86
N SER A 79 -12.41 10.04 -3.74
CA SER A 79 -11.41 9.83 -2.67
C SER A 79 -10.17 9.09 -3.19
N ALA A 80 -10.34 8.05 -4.00
CA ALA A 80 -9.22 7.32 -4.62
C ALA A 80 -8.34 8.23 -5.48
N GLY A 81 -8.96 9.03 -6.35
CA GLY A 81 -8.25 9.97 -7.23
C GLY A 81 -7.41 10.97 -6.45
N PHE A 82 -8.03 11.66 -5.48
CA PHE A 82 -7.31 12.62 -4.64
C PHE A 82 -6.24 11.94 -3.76
N THR A 83 -6.52 10.76 -3.22
CA THR A 83 -5.55 9.99 -2.42
C THR A 83 -4.33 9.61 -3.25
N MET A 84 -4.51 9.11 -4.48
CA MET A 84 -3.42 8.79 -5.38
C MET A 84 -2.58 10.02 -5.72
N PHE A 85 -3.23 11.07 -6.23
CA PHE A 85 -2.53 12.18 -6.85
C PHE A 85 -1.91 13.14 -5.84
N LEU A 86 -2.68 13.60 -4.86
CA LEU A 86 -2.15 14.51 -3.83
C LEU A 86 -1.11 13.79 -2.95
N GLY A 87 -1.32 12.48 -2.70
CA GLY A 87 -0.32 11.67 -1.99
C GLY A 87 1.02 11.62 -2.72
N VAL A 88 1.04 11.39 -4.03
CA VAL A 88 2.32 11.36 -4.77
C VAL A 88 2.95 12.74 -4.91
N LEU A 89 2.17 13.80 -5.11
CA LEU A 89 2.69 15.16 -5.14
C LEU A 89 3.35 15.53 -3.80
N GLY A 90 2.68 15.21 -2.69
CA GLY A 90 3.23 15.40 -1.36
C GLY A 90 4.54 14.63 -1.14
N ALA A 91 4.66 13.41 -1.69
CA ALA A 91 5.89 12.61 -1.59
C ALA A 91 7.05 13.22 -2.42
N VAL A 92 6.77 13.70 -3.63
CA VAL A 92 7.79 14.35 -4.50
C VAL A 92 8.36 15.61 -3.85
N SER A 93 7.56 16.34 -3.09
CA SER A 93 7.98 17.61 -2.45
C SER A 93 8.91 17.42 -1.25
N GLN A 94 8.98 16.23 -0.65
CA GLN A 94 9.79 15.97 0.55
C GLN A 94 11.26 15.69 0.22
N ASN A 95 12.17 16.00 1.16
CA ASN A 95 13.60 15.67 1.08
C ASN A 95 14.02 14.59 2.08
N GLN A 96 13.22 14.28 3.09
CA GLN A 96 13.50 13.22 4.05
C GLN A 96 12.99 11.87 3.53
N VAL A 97 13.86 10.85 3.47
CA VAL A 97 13.51 9.53 2.90
C VAL A 97 12.33 8.89 3.64
N ARG A 98 12.32 8.95 4.98
CA ARG A 98 11.21 8.43 5.77
C ARG A 98 9.87 9.11 5.43
N ARG A 99 9.89 10.43 5.28
CA ARG A 99 8.70 11.22 4.97
C ARG A 99 8.20 10.95 3.57
N ILE A 100 9.10 10.84 2.59
CA ILE A 100 8.77 10.41 1.23
C ILE A 100 8.08 9.04 1.26
N LEU A 101 8.66 8.07 1.95
CA LEU A 101 8.10 6.73 2.04
C LEU A 101 6.74 6.71 2.78
N ALA A 102 6.58 7.52 3.84
CA ALA A 102 5.32 7.61 4.58
C ALA A 102 4.19 8.16 3.70
N ILE A 103 4.44 9.27 2.99
CA ILE A 103 3.42 9.88 2.12
C ILE A 103 3.11 8.98 0.92
N HIS A 104 4.08 8.22 0.42
CA HIS A 104 3.80 7.20 -0.59
C HIS A 104 2.89 6.07 -0.10
N VAL A 105 2.74 5.83 1.21
CA VAL A 105 1.72 4.89 1.70
C VAL A 105 0.32 5.39 1.32
N ILE A 106 0.08 6.69 1.50
CA ILE A 106 -1.19 7.33 1.14
C ILE A 106 -1.48 7.15 -0.35
N SER A 107 -0.55 7.59 -1.20
CA SER A 107 -0.71 7.49 -2.66
C SER A 107 -1.04 6.06 -3.11
N GLN A 108 -0.38 5.05 -2.54
CA GLN A 108 -0.60 3.65 -2.93
C GLN A 108 -1.90 3.06 -2.35
N VAL A 109 -2.38 3.56 -1.21
CA VAL A 109 -3.73 3.25 -0.71
C VAL A 109 -4.79 3.72 -1.71
N GLY A 110 -4.57 4.85 -2.38
CA GLY A 110 -5.46 5.32 -3.43
C GLY A 110 -5.70 4.30 -4.55
N TYR A 111 -4.68 3.53 -4.97
CA TYR A 111 -4.86 2.43 -5.93
C TYR A 111 -5.77 1.31 -5.41
N MET A 112 -5.70 1.01 -4.12
CA MET A 112 -6.56 -0.03 -3.51
C MET A 112 -8.01 0.43 -3.45
N VAL A 113 -8.22 1.71 -3.07
CA VAL A 113 -9.55 2.33 -3.06
C VAL A 113 -10.11 2.49 -4.48
N PHE A 114 -9.25 2.75 -5.46
CA PHE A 114 -9.63 2.76 -6.88
C PHE A 114 -10.21 1.41 -7.30
N GLY A 115 -9.53 0.27 -7.01
CA GLY A 115 -10.07 -1.04 -7.33
C GLY A 115 -11.42 -1.34 -6.66
N LEU A 116 -11.62 -0.87 -5.42
CA LEU A 116 -12.90 -0.97 -4.74
C LEU A 116 -13.98 -0.13 -5.42
N SER A 117 -13.67 1.09 -5.85
CA SER A 117 -14.65 1.98 -6.49
C SER A 117 -15.19 1.45 -7.82
N LEU A 118 -14.47 0.53 -8.46
CA LEU A 118 -14.93 -0.14 -9.67
C LEU A 118 -16.07 -1.13 -9.42
N MET A 119 -16.11 -1.72 -8.22
CA MET A 119 -17.10 -2.72 -7.79
C MET A 119 -17.26 -3.87 -8.81
N THR A 120 -16.15 -4.27 -9.43
CA THR A 120 -16.05 -5.44 -10.31
C THR A 120 -15.16 -6.49 -9.70
N VAL A 121 -15.33 -7.76 -10.09
CA VAL A 121 -14.48 -8.86 -9.61
C VAL A 121 -13.00 -8.57 -9.87
N ALA A 122 -12.66 -8.12 -11.09
CA ALA A 122 -11.29 -7.83 -11.47
C ALA A 122 -10.74 -6.61 -10.70
N GLY A 123 -11.55 -5.57 -10.46
CA GLY A 123 -11.18 -4.41 -9.67
C GLY A 123 -10.86 -4.77 -8.22
N LEU A 124 -11.71 -5.57 -7.58
CA LEU A 124 -11.48 -6.06 -6.21
C LEU A 124 -10.28 -7.00 -6.14
N ALA A 125 -10.13 -7.91 -7.10
CA ALA A 125 -8.97 -8.79 -7.21
C ALA A 125 -7.67 -7.99 -7.36
N GLY A 126 -7.65 -6.99 -8.24
CA GLY A 126 -6.52 -6.08 -8.42
C GLY A 126 -6.17 -5.31 -7.14
N ALA A 127 -7.19 -4.84 -6.41
CA ALA A 127 -6.99 -4.17 -5.12
C ALA A 127 -6.39 -5.11 -4.07
N LEU A 128 -6.89 -6.34 -3.95
CA LEU A 128 -6.38 -7.36 -3.02
C LEU A 128 -4.94 -7.76 -3.36
N TYR A 129 -4.66 -8.08 -4.62
CA TYR A 129 -3.32 -8.39 -5.09
C TYR A 129 -2.35 -7.25 -4.80
N TYR A 130 -2.75 -6.01 -5.15
CA TYR A 130 -1.93 -4.84 -4.91
C TYR A 130 -1.71 -4.55 -3.42
N MET A 131 -2.70 -4.82 -2.58
CA MET A 131 -2.59 -4.68 -1.12
C MET A 131 -1.52 -5.61 -0.55
N VAL A 132 -1.53 -6.90 -0.91
CA VAL A 132 -0.55 -7.90 -0.44
C VAL A 132 0.87 -7.53 -0.91
N GLN A 133 1.04 -7.24 -2.19
CA GLN A 133 2.30 -6.79 -2.76
C GLN A 133 2.85 -5.56 -2.03
N HIS A 134 1.98 -4.57 -1.82
CA HIS A 134 2.37 -3.31 -1.19
C HIS A 134 2.80 -3.49 0.29
N MET A 135 2.19 -4.43 1.04
CA MET A 135 2.62 -4.77 2.40
C MET A 135 4.10 -5.16 2.44
N VAL A 136 4.49 -6.06 1.54
CA VAL A 136 5.86 -6.60 1.45
C VAL A 136 6.85 -5.52 1.01
N VAL A 137 6.53 -4.83 -0.08
CA VAL A 137 7.41 -3.83 -0.68
C VAL A 137 7.62 -2.62 0.24
N LYS A 138 6.57 -2.15 0.89
CA LYS A 138 6.70 -1.00 1.82
C LYS A 138 7.51 -1.35 3.05
N SER A 139 7.29 -2.51 3.64
CA SER A 139 8.09 -2.97 4.77
C SER A 139 9.58 -3.06 4.40
N SER A 140 9.91 -3.57 3.21
CA SER A 140 11.30 -3.64 2.74
C SER A 140 11.91 -2.26 2.52
N LEU A 141 11.18 -1.30 1.93
CA LEU A 141 11.66 0.06 1.70
C LEU A 141 11.93 0.82 3.00
N PHE A 142 11.05 0.68 4.01
CA PHE A 142 11.29 1.29 5.32
C PHE A 142 12.50 0.68 6.04
N LEU A 143 12.69 -0.64 5.96
CA LEU A 143 13.90 -1.26 6.50
C LEU A 143 15.15 -0.81 5.76
N CYS A 144 15.13 -0.69 4.43
CA CYS A 144 16.23 -0.12 3.64
C CYS A 144 16.53 1.32 4.09
N CYS A 145 15.50 2.14 4.26
CA CYS A 145 15.64 3.52 4.76
C CYS A 145 16.34 3.55 6.12
N GLY A 146 15.97 2.66 7.05
CA GLY A 146 16.62 2.59 8.35
C GLY A 146 18.10 2.20 8.29
N VAL A 147 18.46 1.31 7.36
CA VAL A 147 19.87 0.96 7.12
C VAL A 147 20.61 2.13 6.46
N MET A 148 19.98 2.85 5.51
CA MET A 148 20.53 4.07 4.92
C MET A 148 20.84 5.12 5.98
N GLU A 149 19.88 5.38 6.86
CA GLU A 149 20.02 6.35 7.96
C GLU A 149 21.12 5.95 8.95
N GLN A 150 21.26 4.69 9.28
CA GLN A 150 22.35 4.23 10.16
C GLN A 150 23.74 4.44 9.54
N HIS A 151 23.84 4.31 8.21
CA HIS A 151 25.11 4.55 7.52
C HIS A 151 25.42 6.04 7.29
N ALA A 152 24.39 6.83 7.02
CA ALA A 152 24.56 8.26 6.72
C ALA A 152 24.49 9.16 7.97
N GLY A 153 23.87 8.68 9.06
CA GLY A 153 23.61 9.47 10.27
C GLY A 153 22.44 10.43 10.13
N THR A 154 21.74 10.43 8.99
CA THR A 154 20.58 11.28 8.68
C THR A 154 19.64 10.57 7.72
N ASP A 155 18.36 10.96 7.70
CA ASP A 155 17.39 10.57 6.68
C ASP A 155 17.17 11.66 5.62
N ASP A 156 17.84 12.81 5.74
CA ASP A 156 17.78 13.90 4.77
C ASP A 156 18.62 13.56 3.54
N LEU A 157 18.01 13.62 2.36
CA LEU A 157 18.67 13.34 1.09
C LEU A 157 19.86 14.25 0.81
N ASP A 158 19.87 15.48 1.35
CA ASP A 158 20.99 16.37 1.17
C ASP A 158 22.25 15.92 1.92
N GLY A 159 22.07 15.18 3.01
CA GLY A 159 23.15 14.59 3.81
C GLY A 159 23.56 13.16 3.42
N ILE A 160 22.83 12.50 2.52
CA ILE A 160 23.09 11.10 2.11
C ILE A 160 23.77 11.08 0.74
N GLY A 161 24.69 10.14 0.50
CA GLY A 161 25.30 9.91 -0.81
C GLY A 161 26.25 8.72 -0.82
N GLY A 162 26.62 8.24 -2.01
CA GLY A 162 27.65 7.21 -2.22
C GLY A 162 27.29 5.80 -1.76
N LEU A 163 26.06 5.55 -1.34
CA LEU A 163 25.68 4.25 -0.77
C LEU A 163 25.78 3.09 -1.79
N ALA A 164 25.58 3.34 -3.08
CA ALA A 164 25.70 2.29 -4.11
C ALA A 164 27.13 1.71 -4.23
N ARG A 165 28.15 2.51 -3.98
CA ARG A 165 29.55 2.08 -4.03
C ARG A 165 29.96 1.31 -2.78
N ARG A 166 29.46 1.73 -1.60
CA ARG A 166 29.82 1.17 -0.30
C ARG A 166 28.97 -0.05 0.09
N HIS A 167 27.68 -0.03 -0.27
CA HIS A 167 26.68 -0.99 0.17
C HIS A 167 25.85 -1.51 -1.02
N ARG A 168 26.52 -2.23 -1.95
CA ARG A 168 25.91 -2.73 -3.20
C ARG A 168 24.65 -3.54 -2.96
N TRP A 169 24.66 -4.42 -1.95
CA TRP A 169 23.50 -5.23 -1.62
C TRP A 169 22.29 -4.38 -1.21
N LEU A 170 22.49 -3.38 -0.35
CA LEU A 170 21.43 -2.46 0.06
C LEU A 170 20.88 -1.67 -1.14
N ALA A 171 21.77 -1.22 -2.01
CA ALA A 171 21.40 -0.51 -3.23
C ALA A 171 20.53 -1.39 -4.15
N THR A 172 20.94 -2.63 -4.40
CA THR A 172 20.15 -3.57 -5.21
C THR A 172 18.80 -3.87 -4.57
N ALA A 173 18.76 -4.14 -3.26
CA ALA A 173 17.53 -4.41 -2.52
C ALA A 173 16.56 -3.22 -2.57
N PHE A 174 17.06 -2.00 -2.34
CA PHE A 174 16.26 -0.79 -2.46
C PHE A 174 15.73 -0.59 -3.88
N LEU A 175 16.58 -0.76 -4.90
CA LEU A 175 16.20 -0.58 -6.30
C LEU A 175 15.07 -1.54 -6.70
N VAL A 176 15.21 -2.83 -6.38
CA VAL A 176 14.18 -3.84 -6.67
C VAL A 176 12.87 -3.49 -5.97
N ALA A 177 12.90 -3.12 -4.70
CA ALA A 177 11.71 -2.72 -3.97
C ALA A 177 11.08 -1.42 -4.51
N ALA A 178 11.90 -0.43 -4.87
CA ALA A 178 11.45 0.84 -5.44
C ALA A 178 10.81 0.64 -6.82
N LEU A 179 11.43 -0.14 -7.71
CA LEU A 179 10.88 -0.46 -9.03
C LEU A 179 9.59 -1.29 -8.92
N SER A 180 9.51 -2.18 -7.92
CA SER A 180 8.27 -2.90 -7.60
C SER A 180 7.15 -1.95 -7.14
N LEU A 181 7.45 -0.96 -6.30
CA LEU A 181 6.49 0.06 -5.89
C LEU A 181 6.00 0.90 -7.08
N VAL A 182 6.90 1.28 -7.97
CA VAL A 182 6.59 2.00 -9.22
C VAL A 182 5.66 1.19 -10.09
N GLY A 183 5.86 -0.13 -10.15
CA GLY A 183 5.10 -1.04 -10.99
C GLY A 183 5.75 -1.27 -12.36
N LEU A 184 7.06 -1.56 -12.37
CA LEU A 184 7.78 -1.94 -13.58
C LEU A 184 7.81 -3.47 -13.73
N PRO A 185 7.56 -4.00 -14.96
CA PRO A 185 7.66 -5.43 -15.21
C PRO A 185 9.12 -5.90 -15.04
N PRO A 186 9.37 -7.11 -14.58
CA PRO A 186 8.44 -8.17 -14.20
C PRO A 186 8.06 -8.18 -12.71
N LEU A 187 8.19 -7.06 -12.01
CA LEU A 187 8.01 -6.98 -10.56
C LEU A 187 6.52 -6.96 -10.15
N SER A 188 6.26 -7.34 -8.90
CA SER A 188 4.91 -7.57 -8.38
C SER A 188 3.95 -6.38 -8.51
N GLY A 189 4.43 -5.14 -8.35
CA GLY A 189 3.59 -3.95 -8.46
C GLY A 189 3.01 -3.68 -9.85
N PHE A 190 3.66 -4.20 -10.90
CA PHE A 190 3.20 -4.06 -12.27
C PHE A 190 1.84 -4.73 -12.49
N PHE A 191 1.71 -6.00 -12.10
CA PHE A 191 0.51 -6.79 -12.36
C PHE A 191 -0.72 -6.22 -11.65
N GLY A 192 -0.60 -5.83 -10.38
CA GLY A 192 -1.70 -5.22 -9.65
C GLY A 192 -2.16 -3.90 -10.27
N LYS A 193 -1.23 -3.00 -10.63
CA LYS A 193 -1.56 -1.74 -11.29
C LYS A 193 -2.14 -1.95 -12.68
N LEU A 194 -1.59 -2.90 -13.45
CA LEU A 194 -2.07 -3.22 -14.80
C LEU A 194 -3.55 -3.63 -14.78
N VAL A 195 -3.92 -4.54 -13.88
CA VAL A 195 -5.31 -4.99 -13.73
C VAL A 195 -6.22 -3.82 -13.36
N LEU A 196 -5.83 -3.00 -12.38
CA LEU A 196 -6.62 -1.85 -11.94
C LEU A 196 -6.82 -0.82 -13.05
N ILE A 197 -5.74 -0.49 -13.79
CA ILE A 197 -5.79 0.49 -14.88
C ILE A 197 -6.63 -0.05 -16.05
N ARG A 198 -6.44 -1.32 -16.42
CA ARG A 198 -7.18 -1.96 -17.49
C ARG A 198 -8.68 -1.99 -17.21
N GLU A 199 -9.05 -2.44 -16.02
CA GLU A 199 -10.44 -2.52 -15.58
C GLU A 199 -11.07 -1.14 -15.42
N GLY A 200 -10.34 -0.21 -14.83
CA GLY A 200 -10.80 1.15 -14.62
C GLY A 200 -11.00 1.94 -15.91
N TRP A 201 -10.34 1.54 -17.01
CA TRP A 201 -10.49 2.24 -18.30
C TRP A 201 -11.92 2.16 -18.84
N SER A 202 -12.60 1.05 -18.58
CA SER A 202 -14.01 0.85 -18.99
C SER A 202 -15.02 1.52 -18.08
N VAL A 203 -14.71 1.70 -16.79
CA VAL A 203 -15.63 2.21 -15.77
C VAL A 203 -15.36 3.69 -15.45
N HIS A 204 -14.11 4.05 -15.17
CA HIS A 204 -13.66 5.37 -14.78
C HIS A 204 -12.33 5.72 -15.47
N TRP A 205 -12.34 5.97 -16.78
CA TRP A 205 -11.15 6.26 -17.58
C TRP A 205 -10.23 7.34 -16.98
N TRP A 206 -10.82 8.36 -16.36
CA TRP A 206 -10.08 9.45 -15.72
C TRP A 206 -9.26 8.98 -14.51
N LEU A 207 -9.76 8.00 -13.73
CA LEU A 207 -8.99 7.38 -12.65
C LEU A 207 -7.83 6.55 -13.19
N SER A 208 -8.02 5.84 -14.29
CA SER A 208 -6.93 5.10 -14.95
C SER A 208 -5.84 6.02 -15.49
N ALA A 209 -6.23 7.15 -16.12
CA ALA A 209 -5.28 8.16 -16.54
C ALA A 209 -4.52 8.77 -15.36
N LEU A 210 -5.24 9.07 -14.26
CA LEU A 210 -4.65 9.60 -13.03
C LEU A 210 -3.72 8.58 -12.36
N ALA A 211 -4.07 7.27 -12.39
CA ALA A 211 -3.23 6.19 -11.89
C ALA A 211 -1.91 6.08 -12.67
N LEU A 212 -1.94 6.23 -14.00
CA LEU A 212 -0.73 6.29 -14.83
C LEU A 212 0.15 7.50 -14.49
N ALA A 213 -0.44 8.68 -14.38
CA ALA A 213 0.28 9.90 -13.96
C ALA A 213 0.89 9.74 -12.57
N THR A 214 0.14 9.17 -11.62
CA THR A 214 0.63 8.85 -10.27
C THR A 214 1.79 7.84 -10.31
N GLY A 215 1.74 6.85 -11.19
CA GLY A 215 2.83 5.90 -11.43
C GLY A 215 4.11 6.58 -11.90
N ALA A 216 4.00 7.49 -12.88
CA ALA A 216 5.13 8.28 -13.38
C ALA A 216 5.74 9.18 -12.29
N LEU A 217 4.91 9.87 -11.50
CA LEU A 217 5.39 10.67 -10.36
C LEU A 217 5.99 9.80 -9.25
N THR A 218 5.49 8.58 -9.04
CA THR A 218 6.11 7.62 -8.13
C THR A 218 7.51 7.23 -8.60
N LEU A 219 7.70 7.01 -9.90
CA LEU A 219 9.02 6.76 -10.48
C LEU A 219 9.96 7.94 -10.25
N LEU A 220 9.54 9.17 -10.51
CA LEU A 220 10.34 10.37 -10.26
C LEU A 220 10.77 10.48 -8.79
N SER A 221 9.85 10.24 -7.86
CA SER A 221 10.16 10.27 -6.43
C SER A 221 11.14 9.17 -6.00
N MET A 222 11.00 7.95 -6.53
CA MET A 222 11.92 6.86 -6.24
C MET A 222 13.30 7.09 -6.88
N LEU A 223 13.34 7.65 -8.10
CA LEU A 223 14.58 8.06 -8.76
C LEU A 223 15.28 9.18 -7.99
N LYS A 224 14.54 10.12 -7.39
CA LYS A 224 15.12 11.17 -6.51
C LYS A 224 15.89 10.53 -5.35
N ILE A 225 15.29 9.55 -4.64
CA ILE A 225 15.98 8.83 -3.57
C ILE A 225 17.20 8.06 -4.12
N TRP A 226 17.04 7.42 -5.27
CA TRP A 226 18.12 6.66 -5.89
C TRP A 226 19.31 7.54 -6.29
N THR A 227 19.05 8.64 -7.01
CA THR A 227 20.10 9.53 -7.49
C THR A 227 20.82 10.25 -6.36
N LEU A 228 20.10 10.77 -5.38
CA LEU A 228 20.68 11.54 -4.28
C LEU A 228 21.28 10.62 -3.19
N GLY A 229 20.62 9.55 -2.81
CA GLY A 229 21.07 8.70 -1.73
C GLY A 229 22.11 7.65 -2.15
N PHE A 230 21.97 7.08 -3.34
CA PHE A 230 22.81 5.96 -3.74
C PHE A 230 23.87 6.35 -4.78
N TRP A 231 23.56 7.20 -5.73
CA TRP A 231 24.43 7.47 -6.88
C TRP A 231 25.33 8.67 -6.71
N ARG A 232 24.81 9.76 -6.14
CA ARG A 232 25.59 10.98 -5.87
C ARG A 232 26.82 10.66 -5.01
N THR A 233 27.95 11.35 -5.24
CA THR A 233 29.10 11.29 -4.34
C THR A 233 28.70 11.76 -2.95
N GLU A 234 29.32 11.18 -1.93
CA GLU A 234 29.06 11.56 -0.53
C GLU A 234 29.30 13.06 -0.33
N PRO A 235 28.32 13.81 0.23
CA PRO A 235 28.53 15.21 0.52
C PRO A 235 29.70 15.41 1.48
N ALA A 236 30.47 16.49 1.29
CA ALA A 236 31.52 16.86 2.25
C ALA A 236 30.91 16.99 3.65
N PRO A 237 31.63 16.58 4.73
CA PRO A 237 31.14 16.73 6.08
C PRO A 237 30.84 18.19 6.37
N SER A 238 29.59 18.60 6.38
CA SER A 238 29.19 19.85 7.00
C SER A 238 29.35 19.67 8.51
N GLY A 239 30.15 20.55 9.14
CA GLY A 239 30.61 20.41 10.52
C GLY A 239 29.57 20.50 11.63
N ALA A 240 28.31 20.24 11.33
CA ALA A 240 27.25 20.21 12.30
C ALA A 240 26.64 18.78 12.35
N ASP A 241 26.87 18.12 13.47
CA ASP A 241 26.08 17.00 13.98
C ASP A 241 25.92 15.74 13.10
N ARG A 242 27.02 15.18 12.58
CA ARG A 242 27.06 13.75 12.43
C ARG A 242 27.16 13.16 13.84
N ARG A 243 26.05 12.94 14.48
CA ARG A 243 26.00 12.00 15.60
C ARG A 243 26.33 10.64 15.00
N PRO A 244 27.54 10.07 15.24
CA PRO A 244 27.75 8.67 14.95
C PRO A 244 26.81 7.96 15.91
N ASN A 245 25.60 7.62 15.43
CA ASN A 245 24.62 7.08 16.30
C ASN A 245 25.05 5.65 16.62
N VAL A 246 25.56 5.59 17.86
CA VAL A 246 25.08 4.62 18.82
C VAL A 246 25.07 3.21 18.30
N ARG A 247 26.05 2.46 18.89
CA ARG A 247 26.07 1.00 18.89
C ARG A 247 25.72 0.40 17.52
N ALA A 248 26.71 -0.13 16.88
CA ALA A 248 26.57 -1.09 15.79
C ALA A 248 25.74 -2.30 16.29
N LYS A 249 24.48 -2.05 16.57
CA LYS A 249 23.47 -3.07 16.74
C LYS A 249 23.51 -3.85 15.45
N SER A 250 23.83 -5.11 15.54
CA SER A 250 24.02 -5.98 14.40
C SER A 250 22.96 -5.71 13.34
N LEU A 251 23.34 -5.05 12.24
CA LEU A 251 22.50 -4.84 11.06
C LEU A 251 22.13 -6.16 10.36
N ARG A 252 22.69 -7.29 10.84
CA ARG A 252 22.45 -8.61 10.26
C ARG A 252 20.96 -8.95 10.21
N GLY A 253 20.21 -8.69 11.29
CA GLY A 253 18.77 -8.93 11.31
C GLY A 253 18.00 -8.05 10.31
N ALA A 254 18.37 -6.77 10.19
CA ALA A 254 17.75 -5.87 9.22
C ALA A 254 18.05 -6.32 7.78
N HIS A 255 19.30 -6.70 7.49
CA HIS A 255 19.68 -7.20 6.16
C HIS A 255 18.95 -8.51 5.82
N ALA A 256 18.82 -9.45 6.77
CA ALA A 256 18.06 -10.68 6.55
C ALA A 256 16.58 -10.38 6.28
N GLY A 257 15.97 -9.49 7.09
CA GLY A 257 14.58 -9.06 6.89
C GLY A 257 14.34 -8.41 5.52
N ILE A 258 15.22 -7.50 5.10
CA ILE A 258 15.18 -6.88 3.77
C ILE A 258 15.28 -7.96 2.69
N GLY A 259 16.23 -8.90 2.83
CA GLY A 259 16.43 -9.99 1.85
C GLY A 259 15.18 -10.86 1.68
N ILE A 260 14.56 -11.27 2.78
CA ILE A 260 13.33 -12.06 2.77
C ILE A 260 12.20 -11.27 2.08
N LEU A 261 11.98 -10.02 2.47
CA LEU A 261 10.90 -9.21 1.90
C LEU A 261 11.10 -8.91 0.41
N VAL A 262 12.34 -8.60 -0.01
CA VAL A 262 12.65 -8.37 -1.43
C VAL A 262 12.49 -9.66 -2.23
N ALA A 263 12.97 -10.80 -1.72
CA ALA A 263 12.77 -12.10 -2.36
C ALA A 263 11.27 -12.45 -2.49
N THR A 264 10.47 -12.18 -1.44
CA THR A 264 9.02 -12.36 -1.48
C THR A 264 8.37 -11.42 -2.51
N ALA A 265 8.80 -10.15 -2.61
CA ALA A 265 8.29 -9.22 -3.61
C ALA A 265 8.58 -9.68 -5.05
N VAL A 266 9.78 -10.20 -5.29
CA VAL A 266 10.16 -10.78 -6.59
C VAL A 266 9.36 -12.05 -6.86
N PHE A 267 9.20 -12.93 -5.87
CA PHE A 267 8.39 -14.15 -5.99
C PHE A 267 6.93 -13.82 -6.36
N ILE A 268 6.30 -12.83 -5.69
CA ILE A 268 4.94 -12.38 -6.02
C ILE A 268 4.85 -11.89 -7.48
N GLY A 269 5.92 -11.25 -8.00
CA GLY A 269 5.97 -10.81 -9.39
C GLY A 269 6.12 -11.97 -10.38
N LEU A 270 7.01 -12.92 -10.11
CA LEU A 270 7.24 -14.07 -10.98
C LEU A 270 6.09 -15.08 -10.94
N ALA A 271 5.44 -15.23 -9.77
CA ALA A 271 4.26 -16.07 -9.57
C ALA A 271 2.95 -15.24 -9.62
N ALA A 272 2.91 -14.22 -10.49
CA ALA A 272 1.78 -13.29 -10.52
C ALA A 272 0.45 -13.96 -10.85
N GLU A 273 0.42 -14.93 -11.77
CA GLU A 273 -0.78 -15.64 -12.20
C GLU A 273 -1.44 -16.40 -11.05
N PRO A 274 -0.80 -17.38 -10.38
CA PRO A 274 -1.46 -18.12 -9.30
C PRO A 274 -1.85 -17.25 -8.11
N ILE A 275 -1.09 -16.18 -7.81
CA ILE A 275 -1.44 -15.26 -6.73
C ILE A 275 -2.64 -14.38 -7.13
N TYR A 276 -2.71 -13.98 -8.40
CA TYR A 276 -3.85 -13.24 -8.92
C TYR A 276 -5.11 -14.11 -8.95
N ASP A 277 -5.01 -15.39 -9.29
CA ASP A 277 -6.14 -16.32 -9.25
C ASP A 277 -6.76 -16.45 -7.85
N ILE A 278 -5.92 -16.50 -6.81
CA ILE A 278 -6.40 -16.47 -5.42
C ILE A 278 -7.13 -15.15 -5.14
N ALA A 279 -6.56 -14.03 -5.57
CA ALA A 279 -7.18 -12.71 -5.39
C ALA A 279 -8.49 -12.60 -6.21
N PHE A 280 -8.55 -13.21 -7.39
CA PHE A 280 -9.74 -13.23 -8.24
C PHE A 280 -10.88 -14.02 -7.62
N HIS A 281 -10.61 -15.22 -7.09
CA HIS A 281 -11.59 -15.99 -6.34
C HIS A 281 -12.09 -15.24 -5.09
N ALA A 282 -11.20 -14.58 -4.37
CA ALA A 282 -11.59 -13.71 -3.26
C ALA A 282 -12.46 -12.54 -3.73
N GLY A 283 -12.16 -11.94 -4.87
CA GLY A 283 -12.99 -10.90 -5.50
C GLY A 283 -14.38 -11.40 -5.87
N GLN A 284 -14.50 -12.61 -6.40
CA GLN A 284 -15.79 -13.26 -6.68
C GLN A 284 -16.62 -13.41 -5.40
N GLN A 285 -16.02 -13.91 -4.31
CA GLN A 285 -16.69 -14.07 -3.02
C GLN A 285 -17.10 -12.72 -2.37
N LEU A 286 -16.40 -11.63 -2.70
CA LEU A 286 -16.77 -10.31 -2.24
C LEU A 286 -17.97 -9.75 -3.00
N ILE A 287 -18.09 -10.01 -4.30
CA ILE A 287 -19.21 -9.57 -5.14
C ILE A 287 -20.44 -10.44 -4.91
N ASP A 288 -20.26 -11.77 -4.77
CA ASP A 288 -21.32 -12.71 -4.43
C ASP A 288 -21.08 -13.32 -3.05
N PRO A 289 -21.62 -12.69 -1.99
CA PRO A 289 -21.44 -13.15 -0.62
C PRO A 289 -22.38 -14.29 -0.22
N THR A 290 -23.14 -14.90 -1.14
CA THR A 290 -24.19 -15.88 -0.84
C THR A 290 -23.68 -17.05 0.00
N ALA A 291 -22.53 -17.64 -0.39
CA ALA A 291 -21.91 -18.73 0.36
C ALA A 291 -21.52 -18.32 1.78
N TYR A 292 -21.02 -17.08 1.96
CA TYR A 292 -20.69 -16.55 3.28
C TYR A 292 -21.94 -16.34 4.14
N ILE A 293 -22.98 -15.72 3.56
CA ILE A 293 -24.25 -15.48 4.26
C ILE A 293 -24.89 -16.82 4.70
N GLU A 294 -24.86 -17.82 3.82
CA GLU A 294 -25.36 -19.14 4.14
C GLU A 294 -24.58 -19.82 5.26
N ALA A 295 -23.26 -19.71 5.27
CA ALA A 295 -22.40 -20.30 6.28
C ALA A 295 -22.58 -19.68 7.67
N VAL A 296 -22.89 -18.36 7.73
CA VAL A 296 -23.07 -17.65 9.02
C VAL A 296 -24.53 -17.47 9.43
N ASN A 297 -25.49 -18.01 8.66
CA ASN A 297 -26.92 -17.87 8.96
C ASN A 297 -27.26 -18.62 10.25
N PRO A 298 -27.68 -17.93 11.32
CA PRO A 298 -27.93 -18.54 12.62
C PRO A 298 -29.03 -19.61 12.60
N LEU A 299 -29.99 -19.51 11.70
CA LEU A 299 -31.05 -20.49 11.56
C LEU A 299 -30.53 -21.84 11.02
N ARG A 300 -29.57 -21.81 10.07
CA ARG A 300 -28.92 -23.04 9.56
C ARG A 300 -27.94 -23.62 10.58
N ILE A 301 -27.19 -22.78 11.30
CA ILE A 301 -26.28 -23.24 12.36
C ILE A 301 -27.09 -23.93 13.47
N ALA A 302 -28.22 -23.34 13.89
CA ALA A 302 -29.12 -23.94 14.87
C ALA A 302 -29.76 -25.25 14.37
N ALA A 303 -30.17 -25.35 13.11
CA ALA A 303 -30.71 -26.55 12.51
C ALA A 303 -29.67 -27.69 12.42
N ALA A 304 -28.42 -27.37 12.05
CA ALA A 304 -27.33 -28.34 12.02
C ALA A 304 -26.97 -28.85 13.44
N ALA A 305 -26.96 -27.97 14.44
CA ALA A 305 -26.72 -28.35 15.83
C ALA A 305 -27.83 -29.23 16.39
N ASN A 306 -29.09 -28.97 16.05
CA ASN A 306 -30.23 -29.78 16.49
C ASN A 306 -30.34 -31.13 15.72
N GLY A 307 -29.91 -31.17 14.45
CA GLY A 307 -29.87 -32.40 13.66
C GLY A 307 -28.78 -33.37 14.07
N SER A 308 -27.68 -32.91 14.63
CA SER A 308 -26.60 -33.74 15.17
C SER A 308 -26.88 -34.30 16.58
N ALA A 309 -27.93 -33.80 17.25
CA ALA A 309 -28.36 -34.29 18.58
C ALA A 309 -29.44 -35.38 18.50
N SER A 310 -29.93 -35.72 17.30
CA SER A 310 -30.98 -36.70 17.05
C SER A 310 -30.51 -37.95 16.28
N GLY A 311 -29.21 -38.16 16.12
CA GLY A 311 -28.56 -39.34 15.51
C GLY A 311 -27.68 -40.09 16.57
#